data_7c5d7cb468c405f53c14d8ccb89caf1b
#
_entry.id   7c5d7cb468c405f53c14d8ccb89caf1b
#
_cell.length_a   1.000
_cell.length_b   1.000
_cell.length_c   1.000
_cell.angle_alpha   90.00
_cell.angle_beta   90.00
_cell.angle_gamma   90.00
#
_symmetry.space_group_name_H-M   'P 1'
#
loop_
_entity.id
_entity.type
_entity.pdbx_description
1 polymer ?
#
loop_
_entity_poly.entity_id
_entity_poly.type
_entity_poly.pdbx_seq_one_letter_code
_entity_poly.pdbx_strand_id
1 'polypeptide(L)'
;SSGTLALNGTTGSTVDNLTQSGGTLSGTGEVIVNNNYNWTSGTQSGSGKTTLKGATNISGTNTKWVDTRTIENQGTVTWTNGEIYLYNGANWNNTATGVFDIQGNNGFSWYQINSNQPKLNNAGTLKKTAGTGTTTISTQLNNTGTVQVSSGTLNLSGGGSNSSTLQAATGGTLTFGSNY
;
A
#
# COMPACT_ATOMS: atom_id res chain seq x y z
N SER A 1 17.14 0.96 -14.17
CA SER A 1 17.53 2.36 -14.43
C SER A 1 17.12 3.26 -13.29
N SER A 2 17.93 4.24 -12.95
CA SER A 2 17.74 5.15 -11.82
C SER A 2 17.17 6.52 -12.25
N GLY A 3 16.38 6.56 -13.32
CA GLY A 3 15.78 7.80 -13.80
C GLY A 3 14.62 8.29 -12.95
N THR A 4 14.28 9.57 -13.08
CA THR A 4 13.09 10.17 -12.48
C THR A 4 12.13 10.59 -13.58
N LEU A 5 10.87 10.20 -13.46
CA LEU A 5 9.75 10.72 -14.23
C LEU A 5 8.93 11.65 -13.31
N ALA A 6 8.97 12.94 -13.60
CA ALA A 6 8.21 13.95 -12.85
C ALA A 6 6.97 14.39 -13.64
N LEU A 7 5.80 14.23 -13.06
CA LEU A 7 4.51 14.60 -13.63
C LEU A 7 3.89 15.72 -12.78
N ASN A 8 3.93 16.95 -13.29
CA ASN A 8 3.53 18.16 -12.57
C ASN A 8 2.25 18.81 -13.14
N GLY A 9 1.58 18.15 -14.08
CA GLY A 9 0.36 18.67 -14.68
C GLY A 9 -0.80 18.76 -13.70
N THR A 10 -1.69 19.71 -13.89
CA THR A 10 -2.94 19.85 -13.11
C THR A 10 -4.02 18.86 -13.57
N THR A 11 -3.93 18.36 -14.79
CA THR A 11 -4.75 17.27 -15.32
C THR A 11 -4.03 15.95 -15.12
N GLY A 12 -4.72 14.92 -14.62
CA GLY A 12 -4.13 13.61 -14.39
C GLY A 12 -3.56 13.00 -15.67
N SER A 13 -2.39 12.37 -15.55
CA SER A 13 -1.80 11.56 -16.62
C SER A 13 -2.36 10.16 -16.56
N THR A 14 -2.96 9.69 -17.64
CA THR A 14 -3.58 8.36 -17.70
C THR A 14 -2.72 7.40 -18.52
N VAL A 15 -2.49 6.20 -17.99
CA VAL A 15 -1.82 5.09 -18.67
C VAL A 15 -2.63 3.81 -18.46
N ASP A 16 -2.65 2.94 -19.46
CA ASP A 16 -3.32 1.65 -19.31
C ASP A 16 -2.46 0.66 -18.52
N ASN A 17 -1.18 0.60 -18.83
CA ASN A 17 -0.25 -0.30 -18.16
C ASN A 17 1.01 0.47 -17.72
N LEU A 18 1.45 0.23 -16.49
CA LEU A 18 2.66 0.79 -15.94
C LEU A 18 3.56 -0.32 -15.42
N THR A 19 4.85 -0.21 -15.67
CA THR A 19 5.86 -1.06 -15.03
C THR A 19 6.91 -0.17 -14.37
N GLN A 20 7.10 -0.36 -13.06
CA GLN A 20 8.14 0.31 -12.30
C GLN A 20 9.06 -0.74 -11.68
N SER A 21 10.23 -0.90 -12.29
CA SER A 21 11.27 -1.83 -11.84
C SER A 21 12.45 -1.11 -11.18
N GLY A 22 12.32 0.19 -10.92
CA GLY A 22 13.31 1.06 -10.30
C GLY A 22 12.97 2.52 -10.56
N GLY A 23 13.95 3.41 -10.29
CA GLY A 23 13.77 4.84 -10.51
C GLY A 23 12.69 5.49 -9.63
N THR A 24 12.33 6.72 -10.00
CA THR A 24 11.37 7.51 -9.22
C THR A 24 10.24 8.03 -10.11
N LEU A 25 9.01 7.77 -9.71
CA LEU A 25 7.83 8.46 -10.21
C LEU A 25 7.50 9.60 -9.25
N SER A 26 7.51 10.84 -9.72
CA SER A 26 7.37 12.01 -8.85
C SER A 26 6.46 13.09 -9.44
N GLY A 27 6.36 14.19 -8.72
CA GLY A 27 5.63 15.38 -9.12
C GLY A 27 4.35 15.62 -8.34
N THR A 28 3.68 16.73 -8.68
CA THR A 28 2.44 17.18 -8.02
C THR A 28 1.18 16.67 -8.72
N GLY A 29 1.33 16.13 -9.94
CA GLY A 29 0.22 15.63 -10.74
C GLY A 29 -0.25 14.24 -10.35
N GLU A 30 -1.47 13.94 -10.75
CA GLU A 30 -2.04 12.60 -10.63
C GLU A 30 -1.56 11.69 -11.76
N VAL A 31 -1.30 10.42 -11.41
CA VAL A 31 -1.11 9.32 -12.37
C VAL A 31 -2.23 8.32 -12.19
N ILE A 32 -2.97 8.05 -13.26
CA ILE A 32 -4.08 7.08 -13.26
C ILE A 32 -3.63 5.86 -14.07
N VAL A 33 -3.59 4.69 -13.40
CA VAL A 33 -3.31 3.41 -14.06
C VAL A 33 -4.62 2.64 -14.22
N ASN A 34 -5.05 2.45 -15.46
CA ASN A 34 -6.37 1.86 -15.73
C ASN A 34 -6.39 0.34 -15.59
N ASN A 35 -5.39 -0.37 -16.13
CA ASN A 35 -5.43 -1.83 -16.24
C ASN A 35 -4.39 -2.52 -15.34
N ASN A 36 -3.11 -2.43 -15.68
CA ASN A 36 -2.10 -3.17 -14.92
C ASN A 36 -0.97 -2.27 -14.43
N TYR A 37 -0.60 -2.43 -13.17
CA TYR A 37 0.61 -1.87 -12.61
C TYR A 37 1.50 -2.99 -12.05
N ASN A 38 2.70 -3.12 -12.58
CA ASN A 38 3.71 -4.02 -12.05
C ASN A 38 4.80 -3.19 -11.33
N TRP A 39 4.86 -3.32 -10.01
CA TRP A 39 5.82 -2.59 -9.18
C TRP A 39 6.76 -3.55 -8.47
N THR A 40 8.00 -3.62 -8.96
CA THR A 40 9.01 -4.52 -8.42
C THR A 40 10.10 -3.79 -7.63
N SER A 41 10.30 -2.49 -7.86
CA SER A 41 11.25 -1.64 -7.14
C SER A 41 11.00 -0.16 -7.44
N GLY A 42 11.66 0.72 -6.70
CA GLY A 42 11.66 2.17 -6.95
C GLY A 42 10.77 2.97 -6.01
N THR A 43 10.72 4.27 -6.26
CA THR A 43 10.10 5.25 -5.38
C THR A 43 8.94 5.95 -6.08
N GLN A 44 7.87 6.14 -5.37
CA GLN A 44 6.82 7.08 -5.71
C GLN A 44 6.89 8.28 -4.77
N SER A 45 7.07 9.49 -5.30
CA SER A 45 7.30 10.70 -4.49
C SER A 45 6.52 11.92 -4.98
N GLY A 46 6.67 13.02 -4.23
CA GLY A 46 5.99 14.27 -4.49
C GLY A 46 4.55 14.29 -3.96
N SER A 47 3.93 15.46 -3.94
CA SER A 47 2.60 15.66 -3.36
C SER A 47 1.43 15.20 -4.23
N GLY A 48 1.72 14.63 -5.40
CA GLY A 48 0.70 14.09 -6.30
C GLY A 48 0.09 12.79 -5.82
N LYS A 49 -0.72 12.19 -6.69
CA LYS A 49 -1.46 10.96 -6.41
C LYS A 49 -1.20 9.91 -7.49
N THR A 50 -1.18 8.63 -7.11
CA THR A 50 -1.25 7.51 -8.05
C THR A 50 -2.53 6.73 -7.79
N THR A 51 -3.42 6.73 -8.78
CA THR A 51 -4.72 6.04 -8.72
C THR A 51 -4.63 4.71 -9.48
N LEU A 52 -4.87 3.62 -8.76
CA LEU A 52 -4.81 2.24 -9.25
C LEU A 52 -6.23 1.74 -9.49
N LYS A 53 -6.68 1.70 -10.74
CA LYS A 53 -8.05 1.28 -11.08
C LYS A 53 -8.16 -0.20 -11.40
N GLY A 54 -7.11 -0.80 -11.94
CA GLY A 54 -7.07 -2.19 -12.33
C GLY A 54 -6.26 -3.08 -11.39
N ALA A 55 -5.59 -4.08 -11.95
CA ALA A 55 -4.73 -4.99 -11.22
C ALA A 55 -3.36 -4.38 -10.94
N THR A 56 -2.93 -4.42 -9.69
CA THR A 56 -1.58 -4.01 -9.29
C THR A 56 -0.84 -5.19 -8.67
N ASN A 57 0.30 -5.53 -9.24
CA ASN A 57 1.19 -6.58 -8.73
C ASN A 57 2.42 -5.94 -8.07
N ILE A 58 2.53 -6.09 -6.76
CA ILE A 58 3.72 -5.69 -6.00
C ILE A 58 4.52 -6.94 -5.70
N SER A 59 5.71 -7.03 -6.31
CA SER A 59 6.55 -8.21 -6.25
C SER A 59 8.04 -7.85 -6.26
N GLY A 60 8.91 -8.87 -6.38
CA GLY A 60 10.36 -8.67 -6.30
C GLY A 60 10.82 -8.35 -4.88
N THR A 61 12.05 -8.65 -4.57
CA THR A 61 12.63 -8.55 -3.21
C THR A 61 12.97 -7.12 -2.77
N ASN A 62 13.07 -6.19 -3.73
CA ASN A 62 13.42 -4.81 -3.43
C ASN A 62 12.29 -4.08 -2.71
N THR A 63 12.67 -3.14 -1.88
CA THR A 63 11.73 -2.25 -1.17
C THR A 63 11.04 -1.29 -2.15
N LYS A 64 9.76 -1.06 -1.92
CA LYS A 64 8.93 -0.06 -2.57
C LYS A 64 8.78 1.14 -1.64
N TRP A 65 9.12 2.31 -2.14
CA TRP A 65 9.14 3.54 -1.35
C TRP A 65 8.00 4.46 -1.76
N VAL A 66 7.28 5.00 -0.79
CA VAL A 66 6.27 6.05 -1.02
C VAL A 66 6.62 7.24 -0.13
N ASP A 67 6.97 8.36 -0.74
CA ASP A 67 7.40 9.58 -0.06
C ASP A 67 6.45 10.74 -0.36
N THR A 68 5.74 11.23 0.62
CA THR A 68 4.73 12.30 0.53
C THR A 68 3.54 12.00 -0.41
N ARG A 69 3.68 11.08 -1.34
CA ARG A 69 2.67 10.76 -2.36
C ARG A 69 1.49 9.98 -1.77
N THR A 70 0.32 10.21 -2.34
CA THR A 70 -0.87 9.40 -2.05
C THR A 70 -1.00 8.28 -3.08
N ILE A 71 -1.10 7.03 -2.61
CA ILE A 71 -1.54 5.88 -3.40
C ILE A 71 -3.03 5.66 -3.14
N GLU A 72 -3.83 5.62 -4.18
CA GLU A 72 -5.28 5.40 -4.09
C GLU A 72 -5.63 4.11 -4.84
N ASN A 73 -5.94 3.05 -4.10
CA ASN A 73 -6.35 1.77 -4.67
C ASN A 73 -7.87 1.69 -4.81
N GLN A 74 -8.33 1.67 -6.05
CA GLN A 74 -9.72 1.48 -6.45
C GLN A 74 -9.95 0.08 -7.07
N GLY A 75 -8.86 -0.63 -7.39
CA GLY A 75 -8.85 -1.96 -8.00
C GLY A 75 -8.36 -3.04 -7.04
N THR A 76 -7.55 -3.94 -7.55
CA THR A 76 -6.97 -5.04 -6.76
C THR A 76 -5.45 -4.93 -6.72
N VAL A 77 -4.90 -4.77 -5.52
CA VAL A 77 -3.47 -4.89 -5.25
C VAL A 77 -3.19 -6.29 -4.73
N THR A 78 -2.28 -7.00 -5.38
CA THR A 78 -1.70 -8.27 -4.92
C THR A 78 -0.25 -8.03 -4.54
N TRP A 79 0.07 -8.20 -3.25
CA TRP A 79 1.41 -7.99 -2.73
C TRP A 79 2.05 -9.31 -2.30
N THR A 80 3.04 -9.75 -3.07
CA THR A 80 3.68 -11.05 -2.88
C THR A 80 5.05 -10.97 -2.21
N ASN A 81 5.80 -9.86 -2.43
CA ASN A 81 7.17 -9.77 -1.92
C ASN A 81 7.71 -8.33 -1.88
N GLY A 82 8.79 -8.15 -1.10
CA GLY A 82 9.49 -6.89 -0.84
C GLY A 82 8.74 -5.98 0.11
N GLU A 83 9.48 -5.27 0.93
CA GLU A 83 8.93 -4.31 1.88
C GLU A 83 8.21 -3.15 1.18
N ILE A 84 7.19 -2.61 1.82
CA ILE A 84 6.60 -1.32 1.46
C ILE A 84 6.90 -0.34 2.60
N TYR A 85 7.54 0.78 2.26
CA TYR A 85 7.87 1.85 3.21
C TYR A 85 7.22 3.16 2.81
N LEU A 86 6.56 3.78 3.78
CA LEU A 86 5.95 5.10 3.66
C LEU A 86 6.75 6.15 4.44
N TYR A 87 6.89 7.35 3.88
CA TYR A 87 7.59 8.49 4.47
C TYR A 87 6.76 9.75 4.46
N ASN A 88 7.15 10.70 5.30
CA ASN A 88 6.80 12.12 5.20
C ASN A 88 5.30 12.38 4.99
N GLY A 89 4.44 11.62 5.67
CA GLY A 89 3.01 11.78 5.57
C GLY A 89 2.39 11.17 4.30
N ALA A 90 3.10 10.28 3.62
CA ALA A 90 2.52 9.50 2.53
C ALA A 90 1.25 8.77 3.00
N ASN A 91 0.27 8.67 2.11
CA ASN A 91 -0.97 7.97 2.41
C ASN A 91 -1.18 6.82 1.43
N TRP A 92 -1.61 5.68 1.98
CA TRP A 92 -2.14 4.60 1.18
C TRP A 92 -3.63 4.45 1.48
N ASN A 93 -4.46 4.79 0.49
CA ASN A 93 -5.91 4.71 0.60
C ASN A 93 -6.42 3.48 -0.17
N ASN A 94 -6.91 2.49 0.55
CA ASN A 94 -7.67 1.39 -0.02
C ASN A 94 -9.15 1.80 0.00
N THR A 95 -9.68 2.23 -1.14
CA THR A 95 -11.03 2.79 -1.24
C THR A 95 -12.10 1.71 -1.04
N ALA A 96 -13.38 2.07 -0.98
CA ALA A 96 -14.47 1.13 -0.74
C ALA A 96 -14.55 -0.01 -1.77
N THR A 97 -14.08 0.22 -3.00
CA THR A 97 -13.99 -0.81 -4.06
C THR A 97 -12.65 -1.53 -4.06
N GLY A 98 -11.66 -0.99 -3.34
CA GLY A 98 -10.29 -1.50 -3.35
C GLY A 98 -10.13 -2.80 -2.59
N VAL A 99 -9.34 -3.69 -3.15
CA VAL A 99 -8.88 -4.92 -2.48
C VAL A 99 -7.36 -4.83 -2.36
N PHE A 100 -6.84 -5.00 -1.15
CA PHE A 100 -5.42 -5.13 -0.90
C PHE A 100 -5.14 -6.53 -0.35
N ASP A 101 -4.63 -7.40 -1.20
CA ASP A 101 -4.37 -8.81 -0.91
C ASP A 101 -2.88 -9.05 -0.61
N ILE A 102 -2.58 -9.37 0.62
CA ILE A 102 -1.24 -9.70 1.11
C ILE A 102 -1.02 -11.20 0.94
N GLN A 103 -0.08 -11.56 0.08
CA GLN A 103 0.27 -12.95 -0.22
C GLN A 103 1.70 -13.32 0.20
N GLY A 104 2.42 -12.38 0.81
CA GLY A 104 3.77 -12.55 1.34
C GLY A 104 3.83 -12.40 2.86
N ASN A 105 5.06 -12.33 3.38
CA ASN A 105 5.36 -12.17 4.81
C ASN A 105 6.17 -10.89 5.09
N ASN A 106 6.18 -9.95 4.15
CA ASN A 106 6.95 -8.72 4.23
C ASN A 106 6.23 -7.66 5.08
N GLY A 107 6.95 -6.63 5.52
CA GLY A 107 6.41 -5.54 6.30
C GLY A 107 5.83 -4.40 5.47
N PHE A 108 4.75 -3.81 5.97
CA PHE A 108 4.23 -2.52 5.54
C PHE A 108 4.56 -1.51 6.63
N SER A 109 5.64 -0.78 6.41
CA SER A 109 6.31 -0.01 7.45
C SER A 109 6.32 1.47 7.13
N TRP A 110 6.71 2.27 8.10
CA TRP A 110 6.96 3.70 7.90
C TRP A 110 8.27 4.11 8.55
N TYR A 111 8.82 5.18 8.02
CA TYR A 111 10.00 5.81 8.59
C TYR A 111 9.72 7.29 8.82
N GLN A 112 10.00 7.76 10.01
CA GLN A 112 9.76 9.13 10.39
C GLN A 112 10.99 9.98 10.13
N ILE A 113 10.84 10.96 9.23
CA ILE A 113 11.82 12.03 9.04
C ILE A 113 11.27 13.36 9.59
N ASN A 114 9.94 13.50 9.61
CA ASN A 114 9.24 14.68 10.11
C ASN A 114 8.04 14.29 10.98
N SER A 115 7.30 15.27 11.50
CA SER A 115 6.14 15.03 12.37
C SER A 115 4.88 14.51 11.67
N ASN A 116 4.89 14.40 10.33
CA ASN A 116 3.73 13.97 9.57
C ASN A 116 3.76 12.45 9.38
N GLN A 117 3.01 11.74 10.21
CA GLN A 117 2.96 10.28 10.21
C GLN A 117 2.19 9.74 9.00
N PRO A 118 2.78 8.83 8.22
CA PRO A 118 2.10 8.13 7.14
C PRO A 118 0.94 7.26 7.64
N LYS A 119 -0.03 7.02 6.75
CA LYS A 119 -1.25 6.27 7.08
C LYS A 119 -1.60 5.24 6.02
N LEU A 120 -2.12 4.12 6.49
CA LEU A 120 -2.89 3.16 5.69
C LEU A 120 -4.37 3.33 6.04
N ASN A 121 -5.16 3.87 5.14
CA ASN A 121 -6.60 4.04 5.31
C ASN A 121 -7.31 2.93 4.53
N ASN A 122 -8.08 2.09 5.22
CA ASN A 122 -8.81 0.99 4.60
C ASN A 122 -10.32 1.21 4.69
N ALA A 123 -10.94 1.57 3.59
CA ALA A 123 -12.40 1.61 3.45
C ALA A 123 -12.93 0.40 2.64
N GLY A 124 -12.05 -0.35 1.99
CA GLY A 124 -12.35 -1.55 1.22
C GLY A 124 -12.01 -2.84 1.96
N THR A 125 -11.34 -3.74 1.26
CA THR A 125 -10.91 -5.03 1.83
C THR A 125 -9.37 -5.09 1.89
N LEU A 126 -8.85 -5.17 3.10
CA LEU A 126 -7.46 -5.53 3.39
C LEU A 126 -7.45 -6.99 3.84
N LYS A 127 -6.78 -7.86 3.11
CA LYS A 127 -6.76 -9.29 3.45
C LYS A 127 -5.35 -9.88 3.34
N LYS A 128 -5.09 -10.90 4.17
CA LYS A 128 -3.91 -11.76 4.03
C LYS A 128 -4.37 -13.17 3.70
N THR A 129 -4.09 -13.61 2.46
CA THR A 129 -4.61 -14.87 1.91
C THR A 129 -3.54 -15.93 1.72
N ALA A 130 -2.26 -15.56 1.72
CA ALA A 130 -1.16 -16.50 1.57
C ALA A 130 0.06 -16.08 2.43
N GLY A 131 1.10 -16.92 2.39
CA GLY A 131 2.26 -16.79 3.27
C GLY A 131 1.96 -17.26 4.70
N THR A 132 2.74 -18.21 5.20
CA THR A 132 2.55 -18.83 6.52
C THR A 132 3.21 -18.06 7.67
N GLY A 133 4.05 -17.08 7.34
CA GLY A 133 4.74 -16.22 8.31
C GLY A 133 3.93 -14.97 8.68
N THR A 134 4.62 -14.04 9.32
CA THR A 134 4.04 -12.79 9.80
C THR A 134 4.25 -11.65 8.80
N THR A 135 3.17 -10.96 8.47
CA THR A 135 3.23 -9.60 7.91
C THR A 135 2.97 -8.61 9.03
N THR A 136 3.85 -7.64 9.20
CA THR A 136 3.67 -6.56 10.18
C THR A 136 3.28 -5.27 9.45
N ILE A 137 2.16 -4.67 9.88
CA ILE A 137 1.78 -3.31 9.51
C ILE A 137 2.14 -2.41 10.70
N SER A 138 3.26 -1.70 10.59
CA SER A 138 3.70 -0.74 11.61
C SER A 138 3.27 0.70 11.31
N THR A 139 2.70 0.95 10.15
CA THR A 139 2.05 2.20 9.78
C THR A 139 0.70 2.31 10.49
N GLN A 140 0.30 3.52 10.86
CA GLN A 140 -1.04 3.75 11.41
C GLN A 140 -2.12 3.23 10.45
N LEU A 141 -2.99 2.33 10.94
CA LEU A 141 -4.11 1.79 10.17
C LEU A 141 -5.43 2.41 10.65
N ASN A 142 -6.13 3.10 9.75
CA ASN A 142 -7.50 3.55 9.98
C ASN A 142 -8.44 2.66 9.16
N ASN A 143 -9.21 1.81 9.86
CA ASN A 143 -10.08 0.84 9.20
C ASN A 143 -11.56 1.20 9.35
N THR A 144 -12.22 1.44 8.22
CA THR A 144 -13.67 1.58 8.08
C THR A 144 -14.28 0.50 7.20
N GLY A 145 -13.43 -0.37 6.63
CA GLY A 145 -13.80 -1.50 5.79
C GLY A 145 -13.52 -2.84 6.47
N THR A 146 -13.12 -3.84 5.72
CA THR A 146 -12.86 -5.18 6.24
C THR A 146 -11.36 -5.46 6.30
N VAL A 147 -10.89 -6.00 7.43
CA VAL A 147 -9.59 -6.66 7.55
C VAL A 147 -9.81 -8.15 7.79
N GLN A 148 -9.24 -8.99 6.92
CA GLN A 148 -9.41 -10.44 6.98
C GLN A 148 -8.07 -11.17 6.87
N VAL A 149 -7.85 -12.17 7.74
CA VAL A 149 -6.66 -13.02 7.70
C VAL A 149 -7.10 -14.47 7.57
N SER A 150 -6.66 -15.14 6.51
CA SER A 150 -6.94 -16.56 6.25
C SER A 150 -5.67 -17.42 6.15
N SER A 151 -4.49 -16.80 6.20
CA SER A 151 -3.20 -17.53 6.18
C SER A 151 -2.13 -16.76 6.96
N GLY A 152 -1.36 -17.46 7.77
CA GLY A 152 -0.27 -16.88 8.55
C GLY A 152 -0.74 -15.84 9.57
N THR A 153 0.11 -14.87 9.87
CA THR A 153 -0.17 -13.83 10.86
C THR A 153 -0.16 -12.44 10.22
N LEU A 154 -1.19 -11.65 10.51
CA LEU A 154 -1.18 -10.20 10.28
C LEU A 154 -1.04 -9.50 11.63
N ASN A 155 0.09 -8.84 11.84
CA ASN A 155 0.36 -8.09 13.06
C ASN A 155 0.15 -6.59 12.80
N LEU A 156 -0.84 -6.01 13.46
CA LEU A 156 -1.14 -4.59 13.41
C LEU A 156 -0.44 -3.90 14.59
N SER A 157 0.73 -3.29 14.36
CA SER A 157 1.54 -2.70 15.43
C SER A 157 1.61 -1.16 15.39
N GLY A 158 1.09 -0.53 14.33
CA GLY A 158 1.17 0.91 14.15
C GLY A 158 0.12 1.73 14.88
N GLY A 159 -0.86 1.09 15.51
CA GLY A 159 -2.02 1.76 16.10
C GLY A 159 -2.95 2.32 15.03
N GLY A 160 -3.96 3.05 15.47
CA GLY A 160 -4.91 3.69 14.56
C GLY A 160 -6.35 3.68 15.07
N SER A 161 -7.28 3.40 14.18
CA SER A 161 -8.70 3.32 14.53
C SER A 161 -9.40 2.18 13.77
N ASN A 162 -10.40 1.58 14.41
CA ASN A 162 -11.25 0.61 13.76
C ASN A 162 -12.73 0.88 14.09
N SER A 163 -13.55 1.02 13.06
CA SER A 163 -15.00 1.15 13.19
C SER A 163 -15.76 0.08 12.41
N SER A 164 -15.07 -0.97 11.94
CA SER A 164 -15.68 -2.02 11.12
C SER A 164 -15.08 -3.41 11.43
N THR A 165 -15.01 -4.30 10.45
CA THR A 165 -14.70 -5.71 10.68
C THR A 165 -13.19 -5.97 10.75
N LEU A 166 -12.78 -6.66 11.83
CA LEU A 166 -11.48 -7.30 11.98
C LEU A 166 -11.70 -8.79 12.22
N GLN A 167 -11.18 -9.65 11.34
CA GLN A 167 -11.54 -11.07 11.36
C GLN A 167 -10.34 -11.95 11.02
N ALA A 168 -10.17 -13.03 11.77
CA ALA A 168 -9.27 -14.12 11.43
C ALA A 168 -10.11 -15.37 11.15
N ALA A 169 -9.92 -15.97 9.98
CA ALA A 169 -10.49 -17.26 9.62
C ALA A 169 -9.58 -18.41 10.05
N THR A 170 -10.04 -19.66 9.89
CA THR A 170 -9.21 -20.84 10.14
C THR A 170 -7.92 -20.79 9.32
N GLY A 171 -6.77 -20.93 9.96
CA GLY A 171 -5.45 -20.81 9.35
C GLY A 171 -4.84 -19.40 9.38
N GLY A 172 -5.60 -18.38 9.76
CA GLY A 172 -5.12 -17.03 9.94
C GLY A 172 -5.04 -16.62 11.41
N THR A 173 -4.15 -15.70 11.71
CA THR A 173 -4.00 -15.08 13.03
C THR A 173 -3.93 -13.57 12.86
N LEU A 174 -4.69 -12.83 13.65
CA LEU A 174 -4.64 -11.37 13.72
C LEU A 174 -4.13 -10.98 15.11
N THR A 175 -3.07 -10.18 15.15
CA THR A 175 -2.47 -9.69 16.40
C THR A 175 -2.39 -8.15 16.42
N PHE A 176 -2.41 -7.60 17.61
CA PHE A 176 -2.36 -6.16 17.84
C PHE A 176 -1.15 -5.82 18.73
N GLY A 177 -0.28 -4.96 18.24
CA GLY A 177 0.84 -4.40 19.00
C GLY A 177 0.57 -3.00 19.54
N SER A 178 -0.60 -2.41 19.25
CA SER A 178 -1.02 -1.07 19.67
C SER A 178 -2.56 -0.97 19.73
N ASN A 179 -3.07 0.18 20.17
CA ASN A 179 -4.51 0.44 20.28
C ASN A 179 -5.17 0.73 18.92
N TYR A 180 -6.41 0.23 18.76
CA TYR A 180 -7.26 0.40 17.58
C TYR A 180 -8.70 0.72 17.97
#